data_d0c784fce19f1c1e92e89c8dc068723b
#
_entry.id   d0c784fce19f1c1e92e89c8dc068723b
#
_cell.length_a   1.000
_cell.length_b   1.000
_cell.length_c   1.000
_cell.angle_alpha   90.00
_cell.angle_beta   90.00
_cell.angle_gamma   90.00
#
_symmetry.space_group_name_H-M   'P 1'
#
loop_
_entity.id
_entity.type
_entity.pdbx_description
1 polymer ?
#
loop_
_entity_poly.entity_id
_entity_poly.type
_entity_poly.pdbx_seq_one_letter_code
_entity_poly.pdbx_strand_id
1 'polypeptide(L)'
;MIKNSSDLSQVKTTIERMYRKPVEVTLNLGRNKYVVFAGTLVGVYPALFTVSPLDKSFTGKTSYSYSEYMCGKVKIKERAQ
;
A
#
# COMPACT_ATOMS: atom_id res chain seq x y z
N MET A 1 11.91 -19.59 -13.68
CA MET A 1 11.51 -19.31 -13.35
C MET A 1 10.81 -18.56 -13.00
N ILE A 2 10.27 -18.35 -13.10
CA ILE A 2 9.58 -17.86 -12.75
C ILE A 2 9.20 -17.28 -11.89
N LYS A 3 9.14 -16.91 -11.71
CA LYS A 3 8.81 -16.33 -11.00
C LYS A 3 7.98 -15.77 -10.45
N ASN A 4 8.66 -15.61 -9.77
CA ASN A 4 7.25 -15.48 -9.59
C ASN A 4 6.94 -14.24 -8.76
N SER A 5 6.42 -13.26 -9.40
CA SER A 5 6.19 -11.96 -8.79
C SER A 5 5.11 -11.98 -7.71
N SER A 6 4.39 -13.06 -7.58
CA SER A 6 3.33 -13.15 -6.57
C SER A 6 3.83 -13.71 -5.25
N ASP A 7 5.13 -13.80 -5.08
CA ASP A 7 5.69 -14.28 -3.83
C ASP A 7 5.37 -13.30 -2.70
N LEU A 8 4.62 -13.75 -1.72
CA LEU A 8 4.21 -12.94 -0.58
C LEU A 8 5.39 -12.43 0.22
N SER A 9 6.46 -13.21 0.34
CA SER A 9 7.64 -12.77 1.07
C SER A 9 8.27 -11.54 0.43
N GLN A 10 8.32 -11.49 -0.90
CA GLN A 10 8.88 -10.34 -1.59
C GLN A 10 8.01 -9.11 -1.43
N VAL A 11 6.70 -9.29 -1.50
CA VAL A 11 5.75 -8.20 -1.29
C VAL A 11 5.92 -7.63 0.11
N LYS A 12 5.96 -8.48 1.09
CA LYS A 12 6.10 -8.07 2.49
C LYS A 12 7.40 -7.32 2.71
N THR A 13 8.50 -7.79 2.13
CA THR A 13 9.80 -7.12 2.23
C THR A 13 9.75 -5.74 1.60
N THR A 14 9.11 -5.61 0.44
CA THR A 14 8.96 -4.33 -0.24
C THR A 14 8.19 -3.35 0.63
N ILE A 15 7.10 -3.80 1.23
CA ILE A 15 6.29 -2.95 2.10
C ILE A 15 7.08 -2.57 3.37
N GLU A 16 7.78 -3.52 3.96
CA GLU A 16 8.56 -3.26 5.18
C GLU A 16 9.64 -2.21 4.98
N ARG A 17 10.19 -2.12 3.77
CA ARG A 17 11.20 -1.11 3.47
C ARG A 17 10.65 0.31 3.56
N MET A 18 9.35 0.45 3.44
CA MET A 18 8.70 1.75 3.50
C MET A 18 8.12 2.06 4.87
N TYR A 19 8.37 1.19 5.84
CA TYR A 19 7.84 1.36 7.19
C TYR A 19 8.32 2.68 7.79
N ARG A 20 7.37 3.45 8.29
CA ARG A 20 7.60 4.77 8.89
C ARG A 20 8.07 5.84 7.91
N LYS A 21 7.97 5.55 6.62
CA LYS A 21 8.35 6.51 5.58
C LYS A 21 7.11 7.11 4.94
N PRO A 22 7.23 8.31 4.39
CA PRO A 22 6.11 8.88 3.65
C PRO A 22 5.87 8.08 2.39
N VAL A 23 4.61 7.79 2.10
CA VAL A 23 4.23 6.99 0.94
C VAL A 23 3.07 7.63 0.22
N GLU A 24 2.93 7.27 -1.05
CA GLU A 24 1.77 7.64 -1.84
C GLU A 24 0.98 6.37 -2.12
N VAL A 25 -0.30 6.40 -1.82
CA VAL A 25 -1.18 5.25 -1.99
C VAL A 25 -2.15 5.56 -3.12
N THR A 26 -2.26 4.65 -4.08
CA THR A 26 -3.23 4.74 -5.16
C THR A 26 -4.20 3.58 -5.02
N LEU A 27 -5.47 3.91 -4.90
CA LEU A 27 -6.53 2.92 -4.79
C LEU A 27 -7.25 2.81 -6.12
N ASN A 28 -7.40 1.60 -6.62
CA ASN A 28 -8.15 1.34 -7.83
C ASN A 28 -9.56 0.94 -7.42
N LEU A 29 -10.52 1.83 -7.70
CA LEU A 29 -11.93 1.60 -7.37
C LEU A 29 -12.72 0.99 -8.52
N GLY A 30 -12.03 0.64 -9.61
CA GLY A 30 -12.66 0.04 -10.78
C GLY A 30 -13.16 1.10 -11.76
N ARG A 31 -13.43 0.70 -12.96
CA ARG A 31 -14.01 1.55 -14.02
C ARG A 31 -13.27 2.88 -14.19
N ASN A 32 -11.96 2.83 -14.22
CA ASN A 32 -11.11 4.02 -14.39
C ASN A 32 -11.22 5.01 -13.25
N LYS A 33 -11.63 4.54 -12.07
CA LYS A 33 -11.68 5.40 -10.89
C LYS A 33 -10.49 5.08 -9.99
N TYR A 34 -9.75 6.12 -9.67
CA TYR A 34 -8.58 5.99 -8.80
C TYR A 34 -8.63 7.07 -7.74
N VAL A 35 -8.16 6.72 -6.55
CA VAL A 35 -8.00 7.69 -5.48
C VAL A 35 -6.52 7.65 -5.07
N VAL A 36 -5.90 8.80 -4.99
CA VAL A 36 -4.49 8.91 -4.59
C VAL A 36 -4.43 9.74 -3.32
N PHE A 37 -3.74 9.23 -2.32
CA PHE A 37 -3.53 10.03 -1.12
C PHE A 37 -2.12 9.79 -0.59
N ALA A 38 -1.62 10.75 0.16
CA ALA A 38 -0.32 10.66 0.80
C ALA A 38 -0.49 10.28 2.27
N GLY A 39 0.44 9.54 2.79
CA GLY A 39 0.40 9.14 4.19
C GLY A 39 1.73 8.56 4.63
N THR A 40 1.73 7.95 5.79
CA THR A 40 2.90 7.28 6.34
C THR A 40 2.54 5.83 6.59
N LEU A 41 3.43 4.94 6.20
CA LEU A 41 3.22 3.52 6.48
C LEU A 41 3.52 3.29 7.96
N VAL A 42 2.50 3.01 8.74
CA VAL A 42 2.61 2.95 10.20
C VAL A 42 2.51 1.56 10.78
N GLY A 43 2.12 0.58 10.00
CA GLY A 43 2.02 -0.80 10.49
C GLY A 43 2.24 -1.82 9.40
N VAL A 44 3.01 -2.84 9.71
CA VAL A 44 3.24 -3.97 8.81
C VAL A 44 2.98 -5.23 9.62
N TYR A 45 1.98 -5.99 9.20
CA TYR A 45 1.51 -7.16 9.94
C TYR A 45 1.57 -8.39 9.03
N PRO A 46 1.39 -9.59 9.57
CA PRO A 46 1.51 -10.81 8.75
C PRO A 46 0.59 -10.86 7.53
N ALA A 47 -0.59 -10.27 7.62
CA ALA A 47 -1.58 -10.38 6.54
C ALA A 47 -1.96 -9.04 5.92
N LEU A 48 -1.54 -7.92 6.53
CA LEU A 48 -1.95 -6.61 6.04
C LEU A 48 -0.96 -5.53 6.46
N PHE A 49 -1.14 -4.35 5.89
CA PHE A 49 -0.37 -3.17 6.30
C PHE A 49 -1.33 -2.00 6.47
N THR A 50 -0.89 -1.01 7.23
CA THR A 50 -1.71 0.15 7.58
C THR A 50 -0.99 1.44 7.24
N VAL A 51 -1.72 2.38 6.66
CA VAL A 51 -1.19 3.69 6.27
C VAL A 51 -1.97 4.76 7.04
N SER A 52 -1.27 5.72 7.62
CA SER A 52 -1.89 6.85 8.27
C SER A 52 -1.94 8.01 7.27
N PRO A 53 -3.13 8.42 6.80
CA PRO A 53 -3.21 9.52 5.83
C PRO A 53 -2.71 10.82 6.44
N LEU A 54 -2.05 11.64 5.62
CA LEU A 54 -1.67 12.99 6.04
C LEU A 54 -2.88 13.89 6.17
N ASP A 55 -3.89 13.69 5.35
CA ASP A 55 -5.11 14.47 5.40
C ASP A 55 -6.02 13.86 6.45
N LYS A 56 -6.23 14.58 7.53
CA LYS A 56 -7.04 14.11 8.64
C LYS A 56 -8.52 13.99 8.31
N SER A 57 -8.95 14.62 7.24
CA SER A 57 -10.33 14.49 6.78
C SER A 57 -10.56 13.25 5.91
N PHE A 58 -9.51 12.53 5.60
CA PHE A 58 -9.63 11.32 4.79
C PHE A 58 -10.44 10.27 5.54
N THR A 59 -11.53 9.82 4.93
CA THR A 59 -12.45 8.86 5.55
C THR A 59 -12.39 7.49 4.92
N GLY A 60 -11.49 7.27 3.97
CA GLY A 60 -11.40 6.00 3.31
C GLY A 60 -10.69 4.94 4.14
N LYS A 61 -10.58 3.77 3.54
CA LYS A 61 -9.91 2.62 4.16
C LYS A 61 -8.42 2.92 4.34
N THR A 62 -7.87 2.54 5.47
CA THR A 62 -6.46 2.77 5.77
C THR A 62 -5.65 1.50 5.97
N SER A 63 -6.31 0.35 6.03
CA SER A 63 -5.63 -0.95 6.14
C SER A 63 -5.88 -1.75 4.89
N TYR A 64 -4.85 -2.37 4.34
CA TYR A 64 -4.94 -3.10 3.08
C TYR A 64 -4.22 -4.43 3.23
N SER A 65 -4.78 -5.48 2.62
CA SER A 65 -4.13 -6.78 2.65
C SER A 65 -3.03 -6.83 1.58
N TYR A 66 -2.08 -7.72 1.76
CA TYR A 66 -1.06 -7.95 0.74
C TYR A 66 -1.69 -8.51 -0.53
N SER A 67 -2.78 -9.25 -0.38
CA SER A 67 -3.54 -9.77 -1.50
C SER A 67 -4.08 -8.64 -2.37
N GLU A 68 -4.60 -7.58 -1.77
CA GLU A 68 -5.07 -6.41 -2.50
C GLU A 68 -3.94 -5.72 -3.26
N TYR A 69 -2.77 -5.66 -2.63
CA TYR A 69 -1.59 -5.09 -3.28
C TYR A 69 -1.16 -5.94 -4.48
N MET A 70 -1.17 -7.26 -4.31
CA MET A 70 -0.76 -8.19 -5.37
C MET A 70 -1.74 -8.19 -6.53
N CYS A 71 -3.02 -7.96 -6.27
CA CYS A 71 -4.04 -7.89 -7.33
C CYS A 71 -4.06 -6.56 -8.06
N GLY A 72 -3.35 -5.57 -7.57
CA GLY A 72 -3.37 -4.25 -8.18
C GLY A 72 -4.48 -3.35 -7.71
N LYS A 73 -5.23 -3.74 -6.68
CA LYS A 73 -6.30 -2.90 -6.13
C LYS A 73 -5.74 -1.74 -5.32
N VAL A 74 -4.54 -1.90 -4.76
CA VAL A 74 -3.85 -0.84 -4.06
C VAL A 74 -2.41 -0.82 -4.52
N LYS A 75 -1.88 0.37 -4.75
CA LYS A 75 -0.47 0.56 -5.07
C LYS A 75 0.12 1.50 -4.05
N ILE A 76 1.35 1.23 -3.65
CA ILE A 76 2.01 2.05 -2.66
C ILE A 76 3.45 2.28 -3.12
N LYS A 77 3.91 3.49 -2.99
CA LYS A 77 5.29 3.81 -3.30
C LYS A 77 5.82 4.84 -2.33
N GLU A 78 7.11 4.82 -2.11
CA GLU A 78 7.78 5.77 -1.23
C GLU A 78 7.78 7.15 -1.89
N ARG A 79 7.46 8.17 -1.11
CA ARG A 79 7.50 9.54 -1.61
C ARG A 79 8.86 10.14 -1.34
N ALA A 80 9.35 10.95 -2.29
CA ALA A 80 10.55 11.71 -2.06
C ALA A 80 10.28 12.85 -1.09
N GLN A 81 11.24 13.12 -0.27
CA GLN A 81 11.16 14.22 0.69
C GLN A 81 11.49 15.55 0.01
#